data_3a629c2d7520f30b709a9ec849782d4d
#
_entry.id   3a629c2d7520f30b709a9ec849782d4d
#
_cell.length_a   1.000
_cell.length_b   1.000
_cell.length_c   1.000
_cell.angle_alpha   90.00
_cell.angle_beta   90.00
_cell.angle_gamma   90.00
#
_symmetry.space_group_name_H-M   'P 1'
#
loop_
_entity.id
_entity.type
_entity.pdbx_description
1 polymer ?
#
loop_
_entity_poly.entity_id
_entity_poly.type
_entity_poly.pdbx_seq_one_letter_code
_entity_poly.pdbx_strand_id
1 'polypeptide(L)'
;MQLNKMLDEKLRIGVKKTDSNRDTRNGYNSARYEGIHSIKTADTYRRTINTFGDFCKSIGLKDTKQINEDTIRRFVDSRRDHSSWTHSKDLAAINKVLDTSYTPSQFGIEQRKQENVVHNRRILIANSTADAPRNQEALWFASVTGARRESFDQLKPSHAIRDENGTVIGFHLLEKGGKPRNALVLPTARETVTEFVDKKLSEVGEDGQLVKPCDSNANPHYQRAEYAKEMYAQMVDHQSRGMDIYAGYRSTFLDERHYQNAIRHPRYRSQFVRGYDTRICAQLSQQLGHNRISVVINSYLRK
;
A
#
# COMPACT_ATOMS: atom_id res chain seq x y z
N MET A 1 -23.71 14.10 21.32
CA MET A 1 -22.23 14.11 21.36
C MET A 1 -21.66 14.57 20.02
N GLN A 2 -20.67 15.47 20.00
CA GLN A 2 -20.23 16.19 18.78
C GLN A 2 -19.01 15.52 18.07
N LEU A 3 -18.78 14.23 18.27
CA LEU A 3 -17.58 13.54 17.76
C LEU A 3 -17.39 13.62 16.24
N ASN A 4 -18.49 13.54 15.47
CA ASN A 4 -18.41 13.68 14.02
C ASN A 4 -18.02 15.11 13.59
N LYS A 5 -18.54 16.13 14.28
CA LYS A 5 -18.12 17.51 14.03
C LYS A 5 -16.63 17.70 14.29
N MET A 6 -16.13 17.18 15.42
CA MET A 6 -14.69 17.20 15.75
C MET A 6 -13.85 16.45 14.70
N LEU A 7 -14.36 15.34 14.15
CA LEU A 7 -13.71 14.63 13.04
C LEU A 7 -13.65 15.51 11.79
N ASP A 8 -14.76 16.18 11.44
CA ASP A 8 -14.84 17.03 10.25
C ASP A 8 -13.88 18.22 10.32
N GLU A 9 -13.66 18.77 11.50
CA GLU A 9 -12.67 19.84 11.74
C GLU A 9 -11.22 19.39 11.47
N LYS A 10 -10.94 18.08 11.52
CA LYS A 10 -9.63 17.49 11.22
C LYS A 10 -9.44 17.18 9.73
N LEU A 11 -10.46 17.35 8.88
CA LEU A 11 -10.35 17.02 7.46
C LEU A 11 -9.45 18.05 6.73
N ARG A 12 -8.54 17.52 5.93
CA ARG A 12 -7.62 18.27 5.04
C ARG A 12 -7.53 17.54 3.70
N ILE A 13 -8.69 17.18 3.16
CA ILE A 13 -8.79 16.46 1.89
C ILE A 13 -8.26 17.36 0.76
N GLY A 14 -7.43 16.77 -0.12
CA GLY A 14 -6.80 17.50 -1.22
C GLY A 14 -5.49 18.22 -0.86
N VAL A 15 -5.21 18.42 0.43
CA VAL A 15 -3.92 18.98 0.87
C VAL A 15 -2.87 17.88 0.89
N LYS A 16 -1.71 18.10 0.26
CA LYS A 16 -0.61 17.14 0.27
C LYS A 16 0.01 17.05 1.67
N LYS A 17 0.27 15.84 2.14
CA LYS A 17 0.97 15.62 3.43
C LYS A 17 2.34 16.29 3.52
N THR A 18 3.02 16.43 2.39
CA THR A 18 4.32 17.11 2.27
C THR A 18 4.22 18.60 2.57
N ASP A 19 3.11 19.23 2.24
CA ASP A 19 2.89 20.65 2.46
C ASP A 19 2.62 20.90 3.96
N SER A 20 1.83 20.04 4.60
CA SER A 20 1.66 20.04 6.06
C SER A 20 2.98 19.82 6.82
N ASN A 21 3.93 19.03 6.28
CA ASN A 21 5.26 18.86 6.87
C ASN A 21 6.19 20.06 6.64
N ARG A 22 5.96 20.84 5.60
CA ARG A 22 6.76 22.04 5.30
C ARG A 22 6.47 23.16 6.29
N ASP A 23 5.19 23.31 6.64
CA ASP A 23 4.75 24.30 7.64
C ASP A 23 5.27 23.97 9.04
N THR A 24 5.41 22.68 9.37
CA THR A 24 5.97 22.27 10.68
C THR A 24 7.48 22.51 10.80
N ARG A 25 8.25 22.57 9.71
CA ARG A 25 9.68 22.91 9.72
C ARG A 25 9.93 24.40 9.99
N ASN A 26 8.95 25.24 9.77
CA ASN A 26 9.06 26.69 9.96
C ASN A 26 8.66 27.15 11.37
N GLY A 27 8.73 26.27 12.39
CA GLY A 27 8.56 26.67 13.79
C GLY A 27 7.17 26.43 14.36
N TYR A 28 6.24 25.87 13.63
CA TYR A 28 4.99 25.37 14.18
C TYR A 28 5.21 24.00 14.82
N ASN A 29 5.04 23.95 16.12
CA ASN A 29 5.34 22.80 16.96
C ASN A 29 4.23 21.74 16.95
N SER A 30 3.65 21.44 15.82
CA SER A 30 2.78 20.26 15.67
C SER A 30 3.55 19.16 14.99
N ALA A 31 4.39 18.50 15.73
CA ALA A 31 5.08 17.29 15.34
C ALA A 31 4.13 16.15 14.94
N ARG A 32 2.84 16.40 14.77
CA ARG A 32 1.82 15.41 14.51
C ARG A 32 0.85 15.95 13.47
N TYR A 33 0.74 15.24 12.39
CA TYR A 33 -0.25 15.40 11.35
C TYR A 33 -1.65 15.68 11.93
N GLU A 34 -2.02 16.92 12.05
CA GLU A 34 -3.31 17.31 12.62
C GLU A 34 -4.47 16.98 11.68
N GLY A 35 -4.17 16.78 10.38
CA GLY A 35 -5.17 16.57 9.36
C GLY A 35 -5.37 15.11 8.89
N ILE A 36 -6.56 14.86 8.37
CA ILE A 36 -6.94 13.65 7.64
C ILE A 36 -6.99 13.99 6.16
N HIS A 37 -6.01 13.51 5.39
CA HIS A 37 -5.78 13.90 3.99
C HIS A 37 -6.41 12.97 2.95
N SER A 38 -6.98 11.84 3.35
CA SER A 38 -7.54 10.84 2.46
C SER A 38 -9.01 10.58 2.78
N ILE A 39 -9.88 10.62 1.78
CA ILE A 39 -11.30 10.28 1.89
C ILE A 39 -11.46 8.90 2.54
N LYS A 40 -10.72 7.87 2.08
CA LYS A 40 -10.78 6.53 2.64
C LYS A 40 -10.40 6.47 4.13
N THR A 41 -9.46 7.31 4.58
CA THR A 41 -9.11 7.42 5.99
C THR A 41 -10.23 8.11 6.75
N ALA A 42 -10.81 9.19 6.21
CA ALA A 42 -11.94 9.88 6.79
C ALA A 42 -13.13 8.94 7.00
N ASP A 43 -13.50 8.16 5.98
CA ASP A 43 -14.58 7.18 6.05
C ASP A 43 -14.30 6.09 7.11
N THR A 44 -13.05 5.60 7.14
CA THR A 44 -12.66 4.60 8.14
C THR A 44 -12.77 5.15 9.56
N TYR A 45 -12.29 6.37 9.76
CA TYR A 45 -12.36 7.03 11.07
C TYR A 45 -13.80 7.36 11.44
N ARG A 46 -14.63 7.82 10.49
CA ARG A 46 -16.04 8.09 10.72
C ARG A 46 -16.80 6.85 11.22
N ARG A 47 -16.56 5.68 10.60
CA ARG A 47 -17.15 4.41 11.07
C ARG A 47 -16.73 4.09 12.50
N THR A 48 -15.45 4.21 12.82
CA THR A 48 -14.95 3.99 14.19
C THR A 48 -15.56 4.98 15.16
N ILE A 49 -15.62 6.27 14.83
CA ILE A 49 -16.15 7.33 15.67
C ILE A 49 -17.66 7.16 15.90
N ASN A 50 -18.42 6.71 14.92
CA ASN A 50 -19.83 6.35 15.11
C ASN A 50 -19.96 5.20 16.10
N THR A 51 -19.22 4.10 15.93
CA THR A 51 -19.22 2.95 16.86
C THR A 51 -18.84 3.38 18.28
N PHE A 52 -17.81 4.20 18.42
CA PHE A 52 -17.38 4.74 19.72
C PHE A 52 -18.45 5.69 20.32
N GLY A 53 -19.06 6.53 19.51
CA GLY A 53 -20.14 7.42 19.93
C GLY A 53 -21.37 6.68 20.43
N ASP A 54 -21.74 5.59 19.76
CA ASP A 54 -22.87 4.74 20.18
C ASP A 54 -22.54 3.99 21.48
N PHE A 55 -21.30 3.53 21.64
CA PHE A 55 -20.83 2.98 22.91
C PHE A 55 -20.92 4.03 24.05
N CYS A 56 -20.42 5.23 23.82
CA CYS A 56 -20.50 6.30 24.83
C CYS A 56 -21.94 6.60 25.26
N LYS A 57 -22.88 6.65 24.30
CA LYS A 57 -24.31 6.81 24.60
C LYS A 57 -24.85 5.65 25.42
N SER A 58 -24.50 4.41 25.08
CA SER A 58 -24.97 3.22 25.79
C SER A 58 -24.56 3.16 27.27
N ILE A 59 -23.44 3.84 27.61
CA ILE A 59 -22.97 3.99 29.00
C ILE A 59 -23.40 5.33 29.65
N GLY A 60 -24.33 6.05 29.02
CA GLY A 60 -24.96 7.24 29.58
C GLY A 60 -24.19 8.56 29.39
N LEU A 61 -23.10 8.59 28.59
CA LEU A 61 -22.36 9.83 28.36
C LEU A 61 -23.09 10.72 27.36
N LYS A 62 -23.27 11.98 27.72
CA LYS A 62 -23.98 13.00 26.92
C LYS A 62 -23.04 14.00 26.27
N ASP A 63 -21.86 14.24 26.86
CA ASP A 63 -20.89 15.24 26.41
C ASP A 63 -19.53 14.57 26.13
N THR A 64 -18.80 15.07 25.12
CA THR A 64 -17.42 14.64 24.83
C THR A 64 -16.45 14.96 25.96
N LYS A 65 -16.70 15.97 26.77
CA LYS A 65 -15.89 16.31 27.92
C LYS A 65 -15.91 15.26 29.05
N GLN A 66 -16.91 14.37 29.04
CA GLN A 66 -17.01 13.26 29.98
C GLN A 66 -16.15 12.05 29.57
N ILE A 67 -15.61 12.06 28.34
CA ILE A 67 -14.76 10.98 27.81
C ILE A 67 -13.37 11.10 28.46
N ASN A 68 -12.97 10.05 29.13
CA ASN A 68 -11.67 9.91 29.78
C ASN A 68 -11.01 8.57 29.42
N GLU A 69 -9.84 8.29 29.99
CA GLU A 69 -9.12 7.03 29.74
C GLU A 69 -9.95 5.79 30.11
N ASP A 70 -10.72 5.83 31.21
CA ASP A 70 -11.59 4.73 31.62
C ASP A 70 -12.66 4.44 30.55
N THR A 71 -13.26 5.48 30.00
CA THR A 71 -14.21 5.34 28.89
C THR A 71 -13.59 4.60 27.70
N ILE A 72 -12.36 4.97 27.34
CA ILE A 72 -11.64 4.34 26.21
C ILE A 72 -11.26 2.91 26.54
N ARG A 73 -10.83 2.64 27.76
CA ARG A 73 -10.54 1.31 28.26
C ARG A 73 -11.77 0.39 28.15
N ARG A 74 -12.91 0.83 28.66
CA ARG A 74 -14.17 0.10 28.55
C ARG A 74 -14.61 -0.15 27.11
N PHE A 75 -14.40 0.80 26.22
CA PHE A 75 -14.64 0.61 24.78
C PHE A 75 -13.71 -0.44 24.19
N VAL A 76 -12.41 -0.41 24.46
CA VAL A 76 -11.44 -1.40 24.03
C VAL A 76 -11.80 -2.78 24.58
N ASP A 77 -12.16 -2.87 25.86
CA ASP A 77 -12.55 -4.12 26.54
C ASP A 77 -13.82 -4.72 25.97
N SER A 78 -14.80 -3.89 25.58
CA SER A 78 -16.03 -4.37 24.93
C SER A 78 -15.79 -4.97 23.54
N ARG A 79 -14.57 -4.86 23.00
CA ARG A 79 -14.16 -5.31 21.66
C ARG A 79 -12.91 -6.21 21.71
N ARG A 80 -12.67 -6.91 22.82
CA ARG A 80 -11.48 -7.75 23.06
C ARG A 80 -11.29 -8.86 22.02
N ASP A 81 -12.35 -9.29 21.36
CA ASP A 81 -12.35 -10.27 20.28
C ASP A 81 -11.76 -9.75 18.96
N HIS A 82 -11.61 -8.43 18.84
CA HIS A 82 -11.03 -7.84 17.64
C HIS A 82 -9.49 -7.96 17.59
N SER A 83 -8.95 -7.93 16.37
CA SER A 83 -7.50 -8.01 16.15
C SER A 83 -6.76 -6.77 16.66
N SER A 84 -5.46 -6.92 17.00
CA SER A 84 -4.58 -5.81 17.35
C SER A 84 -4.52 -4.70 16.27
N TRP A 85 -4.77 -5.05 15.00
CA TRP A 85 -4.89 -4.08 13.90
C TRP A 85 -6.14 -3.23 14.03
N THR A 86 -7.27 -3.85 14.39
CA THR A 86 -8.54 -3.15 14.60
C THR A 86 -8.42 -2.19 15.77
N HIS A 87 -7.93 -2.66 16.91
CA HIS A 87 -7.71 -1.80 18.09
C HIS A 87 -6.79 -0.62 17.80
N SER A 88 -5.67 -0.85 17.10
CA SER A 88 -4.76 0.23 16.73
C SER A 88 -5.39 1.26 15.78
N LYS A 89 -6.26 0.81 14.88
CA LYS A 89 -7.02 1.69 13.98
C LYS A 89 -8.07 2.49 14.77
N ASP A 90 -8.77 1.84 15.69
CA ASP A 90 -9.81 2.47 16.49
C ASP A 90 -9.20 3.54 17.41
N LEU A 91 -8.10 3.20 18.10
CA LEU A 91 -7.36 4.19 18.91
C LEU A 91 -6.79 5.35 18.08
N ALA A 92 -6.31 5.07 16.85
CA ALA A 92 -5.84 6.13 15.97
C ALA A 92 -6.96 7.12 15.58
N ALA A 93 -8.18 6.63 15.38
CA ALA A 93 -9.34 7.47 15.08
C ALA A 93 -9.77 8.29 16.33
N ILE A 94 -9.85 7.66 17.49
CA ILE A 94 -10.19 8.30 18.77
C ILE A 94 -9.16 9.36 19.12
N ASN A 95 -7.87 9.01 19.07
CA ASN A 95 -6.78 9.95 19.32
C ASN A 95 -6.83 11.19 18.41
N LYS A 96 -7.16 10.96 17.13
CA LYS A 96 -7.26 12.05 16.15
C LYS A 96 -8.39 13.01 16.48
N VAL A 97 -9.53 12.51 16.95
CA VAL A 97 -10.72 13.33 17.26
C VAL A 97 -10.59 14.01 18.61
N LEU A 98 -10.04 13.32 19.61
CA LEU A 98 -9.95 13.83 20.98
C LEU A 98 -8.60 14.53 21.29
N ASP A 99 -7.70 14.66 20.31
CA ASP A 99 -6.34 15.20 20.48
C ASP A 99 -5.53 14.48 21.58
N THR A 100 -5.71 13.16 21.68
CA THR A 100 -5.04 12.29 22.65
C THR A 100 -3.94 11.44 21.98
N SER A 101 -3.21 10.65 22.77
CA SER A 101 -2.08 9.83 22.28
C SER A 101 -2.06 8.42 22.88
N TYR A 102 -3.22 7.84 23.14
CA TYR A 102 -3.33 6.49 23.69
C TYR A 102 -2.71 5.45 22.77
N THR A 103 -2.04 4.48 23.35
CA THR A 103 -1.40 3.36 22.64
C THR A 103 -2.11 2.05 22.99
N PRO A 104 -2.10 1.05 22.08
CA PRO A 104 -2.69 -0.25 22.35
C PRO A 104 -2.13 -0.93 23.62
N SER A 105 -0.84 -0.75 23.90
CA SER A 105 -0.17 -1.34 25.08
C SER A 105 -0.72 -0.81 26.42
N GLN A 106 -1.18 0.45 26.48
CA GLN A 106 -1.81 1.02 27.67
C GLN A 106 -3.10 0.28 28.07
N PHE A 107 -3.74 -0.38 27.12
CA PHE A 107 -4.97 -1.14 27.31
C PHE A 107 -4.74 -2.66 27.27
N GLY A 108 -3.48 -3.11 27.39
CA GLY A 108 -3.15 -4.54 27.37
C GLY A 108 -3.38 -5.23 26.03
N ILE A 109 -3.43 -4.47 24.92
CA ILE A 109 -3.52 -5.02 23.58
C ILE A 109 -2.12 -5.39 23.09
N GLU A 110 -1.95 -6.64 22.67
CA GLU A 110 -0.68 -7.12 22.14
C GLU A 110 -0.19 -6.32 20.94
N GLN A 111 1.14 -6.26 20.80
CA GLN A 111 1.74 -5.68 19.59
C GLN A 111 1.33 -6.47 18.35
N ARG A 112 1.21 -5.75 17.24
CA ARG A 112 0.95 -6.36 15.94
C ARG A 112 2.10 -7.29 15.55
N LYS A 113 1.81 -8.58 15.45
CA LYS A 113 2.76 -9.58 14.96
C LYS A 113 2.32 -10.06 13.58
N GLN A 114 3.28 -10.21 12.66
CA GLN A 114 2.99 -10.65 11.28
C GLN A 114 2.40 -12.07 11.24
N GLU A 115 2.75 -12.90 12.19
CA GLU A 115 2.22 -14.27 12.37
C GLU A 115 0.73 -14.31 12.68
N ASN A 116 0.18 -13.24 13.30
CA ASN A 116 -1.23 -13.12 13.67
C ASN A 116 -2.10 -12.52 12.56
N VAL A 117 -1.56 -12.32 11.35
CA VAL A 117 -2.33 -11.81 10.21
C VAL A 117 -3.15 -12.93 9.59
N VAL A 118 -4.45 -12.96 9.89
CA VAL A 118 -5.39 -13.97 9.38
C VAL A 118 -5.64 -13.83 7.88
N HIS A 119 -5.78 -12.59 7.38
CA HIS A 119 -5.99 -12.32 5.96
C HIS A 119 -4.70 -11.82 5.32
N ASN A 120 -4.00 -12.74 4.68
CA ASN A 120 -2.76 -12.45 3.98
C ASN A 120 -3.06 -12.11 2.52
N ARG A 121 -2.38 -11.09 1.97
CA ARG A 121 -2.46 -10.71 0.55
C ARG A 121 -2.03 -11.82 -0.40
N ARG A 122 -1.39 -12.86 0.13
CA ARG A 122 -0.87 -14.04 -0.58
C ARG A 122 -1.86 -15.22 -0.65
N ILE A 123 -2.98 -15.12 0.03
CA ILE A 123 -3.99 -16.19 0.03
C ILE A 123 -5.08 -15.82 -0.97
N LEU A 124 -5.30 -16.69 -1.93
CA LEU A 124 -6.45 -16.60 -2.81
C LEU A 124 -7.70 -16.94 -2.00
N ILE A 125 -8.63 -15.99 -1.91
CA ILE A 125 -9.90 -16.23 -1.23
C ILE A 125 -10.81 -16.95 -2.23
N ALA A 126 -11.22 -18.18 -1.91
CA ALA A 126 -11.98 -19.06 -2.77
C ALA A 126 -13.33 -18.48 -3.30
N ASN A 127 -13.87 -17.46 -2.64
CA ASN A 127 -15.13 -16.81 -3.02
C ASN A 127 -14.92 -15.47 -3.75
N SER A 128 -13.74 -15.24 -4.31
CA SER A 128 -13.49 -14.03 -5.09
C SER A 128 -14.14 -14.15 -6.46
N THR A 129 -14.73 -13.09 -6.97
CA THR A 129 -15.17 -12.97 -8.37
C THR A 129 -13.97 -12.87 -9.32
N ALA A 130 -12.78 -13.33 -8.88
CA ALA A 130 -11.53 -13.28 -9.63
C ALA A 130 -11.67 -13.95 -11.00
N ASP A 131 -12.40 -15.07 -11.05
CA ASP A 131 -12.58 -15.86 -12.25
C ASP A 131 -13.63 -15.26 -13.24
N ALA A 132 -14.29 -14.17 -12.87
CA ALA A 132 -15.20 -13.51 -13.79
C ALA A 132 -14.42 -12.98 -15.01
N PRO A 133 -14.85 -13.27 -16.26
CA PRO A 133 -14.13 -12.87 -17.48
C PRO A 133 -13.75 -11.38 -17.53
N ARG A 134 -14.61 -10.51 -16.99
CA ARG A 134 -14.38 -9.05 -16.91
C ARG A 134 -13.19 -8.64 -16.04
N ASN A 135 -12.71 -9.52 -15.13
CA ASN A 135 -11.59 -9.26 -14.25
C ASN A 135 -10.26 -9.79 -14.79
N GLN A 136 -10.29 -10.71 -15.75
CA GLN A 136 -9.11 -11.44 -16.20
C GLN A 136 -8.04 -10.54 -16.79
N GLU A 137 -8.41 -9.54 -17.59
CA GLU A 137 -7.47 -8.57 -18.16
C GLU A 137 -6.69 -7.83 -17.06
N ALA A 138 -7.39 -7.28 -16.05
CA ALA A 138 -6.77 -6.55 -14.96
C ALA A 138 -5.92 -7.45 -14.05
N LEU A 139 -6.36 -8.67 -13.78
CA LEU A 139 -5.62 -9.63 -12.96
C LEU A 139 -4.36 -10.13 -13.69
N TRP A 140 -4.48 -10.44 -14.98
CA TRP A 140 -3.32 -10.75 -15.81
C TRP A 140 -2.33 -9.59 -15.84
N PHE A 141 -2.79 -8.37 -16.10
CA PHE A 141 -1.92 -7.20 -16.12
C PHE A 141 -1.22 -6.98 -14.77
N ALA A 142 -1.93 -7.19 -13.66
CA ALA A 142 -1.32 -7.13 -12.32
C ALA A 142 -0.26 -8.22 -12.10
N SER A 143 -0.44 -9.43 -12.69
CA SER A 143 0.51 -10.53 -12.56
C SER A 143 1.81 -10.32 -13.34
N VAL A 144 1.78 -9.50 -14.39
CA VAL A 144 2.96 -9.25 -15.24
C VAL A 144 3.64 -7.90 -14.96
N THR A 145 2.99 -6.98 -14.22
CA THR A 145 3.53 -5.63 -13.93
C THR A 145 3.60 -5.30 -12.44
N GLY A 146 2.94 -6.08 -11.59
CA GLY A 146 2.77 -5.76 -10.18
C GLY A 146 1.98 -4.47 -9.93
N ALA A 147 1.15 -4.00 -10.86
CA ALA A 147 0.32 -2.81 -10.70
C ALA A 147 -0.71 -2.99 -9.58
N ARG A 148 -1.08 -1.89 -8.92
CA ARG A 148 -2.18 -1.86 -7.95
C ARG A 148 -3.50 -1.61 -8.64
N ARG A 149 -4.61 -1.98 -7.99
CA ARG A 149 -5.97 -1.71 -8.49
C ARG A 149 -6.17 -0.24 -8.87
N GLU A 150 -5.73 0.66 -8.00
CA GLU A 150 -5.92 2.10 -8.19
C GLU A 150 -5.15 2.64 -9.41
N SER A 151 -4.16 1.90 -9.92
CA SER A 151 -3.42 2.30 -11.11
C SER A 151 -4.20 2.05 -12.40
N PHE A 152 -5.13 1.09 -12.41
CA PHE A 152 -5.88 0.75 -13.63
C PHE A 152 -6.80 1.88 -14.10
N ASP A 153 -7.36 2.66 -13.17
CA ASP A 153 -8.27 3.76 -13.48
C ASP A 153 -7.63 4.87 -14.35
N GLN A 154 -6.30 4.98 -14.32
CA GLN A 154 -5.54 6.05 -14.96
C GLN A 154 -4.54 5.54 -15.99
N LEU A 155 -4.49 4.22 -16.21
CA LEU A 155 -3.49 3.62 -17.07
C LEU A 155 -3.87 3.77 -18.55
N LYS A 156 -2.94 4.34 -19.34
CA LYS A 156 -3.10 4.62 -20.77
C LYS A 156 -2.00 3.92 -21.58
N PRO A 157 -2.21 3.65 -22.88
CA PRO A 157 -1.14 3.17 -23.77
C PRO A 157 0.10 4.08 -23.78
N SER A 158 -0.08 5.41 -23.73
CA SER A 158 1.03 6.39 -23.66
C SER A 158 1.89 6.30 -22.41
N HIS A 159 1.46 5.59 -21.38
CA HIS A 159 2.27 5.34 -20.18
C HIS A 159 3.27 4.20 -20.35
N ALA A 160 3.25 3.47 -21.47
CA ALA A 160 4.20 2.39 -21.74
C ALA A 160 5.63 2.94 -21.90
N ILE A 161 6.57 2.29 -21.23
CA ILE A 161 8.01 2.52 -21.38
C ILE A 161 8.52 1.46 -22.36
N ARG A 162 9.08 1.91 -23.49
CA ARG A 162 9.64 1.03 -24.51
C ARG A 162 11.15 1.10 -24.52
N ASP A 163 11.79 0.00 -24.86
CA ASP A 163 13.20 -0.03 -25.19
C ASP A 163 13.48 0.45 -26.63
N GLU A 164 14.72 0.41 -27.05
CA GLU A 164 15.17 0.81 -28.38
C GLU A 164 14.60 -0.04 -29.54
N ASN A 165 14.13 -1.24 -29.21
CA ASN A 165 13.49 -2.17 -30.16
C ASN A 165 11.96 -2.00 -30.18
N GLY A 166 11.40 -1.06 -29.42
CA GLY A 166 9.97 -0.85 -29.31
C GLY A 166 9.27 -1.79 -28.32
N THR A 167 9.99 -2.70 -27.68
CA THR A 167 9.43 -3.65 -26.70
C THR A 167 8.99 -2.93 -25.42
N VAL A 168 7.81 -3.22 -24.93
CA VAL A 168 7.32 -2.64 -23.67
C VAL A 168 8.02 -3.30 -22.49
N ILE A 169 8.84 -2.51 -21.78
CA ILE A 169 9.62 -2.94 -20.61
C ILE A 169 9.04 -2.50 -19.29
N GLY A 170 8.06 -1.58 -19.28
CA GLY A 170 7.43 -1.06 -18.08
C GLY A 170 6.35 -0.04 -18.37
N PHE A 171 5.85 0.56 -17.28
CA PHE A 171 4.81 1.60 -17.33
C PHE A 171 5.08 2.71 -16.33
N HIS A 172 4.87 3.95 -16.72
CA HIS A 172 4.80 5.08 -15.82
C HIS A 172 3.47 5.04 -15.06
N LEU A 173 3.52 4.86 -13.75
CA LEU A 173 2.34 4.80 -12.90
C LEU A 173 2.33 5.92 -11.87
N LEU A 174 1.14 6.46 -11.61
CA LEU A 174 0.88 7.29 -10.44
C LEU A 174 0.27 6.41 -9.34
N GLU A 175 0.98 6.29 -8.26
CA GLU A 175 0.58 5.46 -7.12
C GLU A 175 -0.14 6.30 -6.05
N LYS A 176 -0.65 5.62 -5.03
CA LYS A 176 -1.33 6.23 -3.89
C LYS A 176 -0.55 7.43 -3.34
N GLY A 177 -1.19 8.58 -3.29
CA GLY A 177 -0.59 9.84 -2.85
C GLY A 177 0.17 10.59 -3.95
N GLY A 178 -0.10 10.28 -5.23
CA GLY A 178 0.49 10.98 -6.38
C GLY A 178 1.98 10.69 -6.58
N LYS A 179 2.50 9.57 -6.03
CA LYS A 179 3.91 9.20 -6.20
C LYS A 179 4.11 8.53 -7.55
N PRO A 180 4.96 9.11 -8.43
CA PRO A 180 5.33 8.46 -9.67
C PRO A 180 6.22 7.24 -9.37
N ARG A 181 6.03 6.16 -10.10
CA ARG A 181 6.95 5.03 -10.20
C ARG A 181 6.90 4.40 -11.57
N ASN A 182 7.94 3.69 -11.92
CA ASN A 182 7.95 2.81 -13.08
C ASN A 182 7.67 1.39 -12.62
N ALA A 183 6.58 0.80 -13.10
CA ALA A 183 6.29 -0.62 -12.92
C ALA A 183 6.94 -1.38 -14.06
N LEU A 184 7.85 -2.29 -13.76
CA LEU A 184 8.50 -3.10 -14.79
C LEU A 184 7.63 -4.28 -15.18
N VAL A 185 7.66 -4.60 -16.45
CA VAL A 185 7.08 -5.84 -16.99
C VAL A 185 8.03 -7.00 -16.70
N LEU A 186 7.48 -8.15 -16.28
CA LEU A 186 8.25 -9.39 -16.18
C LEU A 186 8.99 -9.64 -17.51
N PRO A 187 10.31 -9.91 -17.52
CA PRO A 187 11.06 -10.17 -18.73
C PRO A 187 10.41 -11.20 -19.65
N THR A 188 9.88 -12.27 -19.06
CA THR A 188 9.20 -13.36 -19.79
C THR A 188 7.84 -12.96 -20.38
N ALA A 189 7.26 -11.83 -19.99
CA ALA A 189 5.96 -11.37 -20.46
C ALA A 189 6.05 -10.17 -21.42
N ARG A 190 7.24 -9.66 -21.73
CA ARG A 190 7.41 -8.42 -22.47
C ARG A 190 6.80 -8.47 -23.88
N GLU A 191 6.98 -9.56 -24.59
CA GLU A 191 6.41 -9.75 -25.93
C GLU A 191 4.88 -9.69 -25.89
N THR A 192 4.25 -10.51 -25.05
CA THR A 192 2.79 -10.54 -24.89
C THR A 192 2.22 -9.19 -24.42
N VAL A 193 2.94 -8.49 -23.53
CA VAL A 193 2.52 -7.16 -23.08
C VAL A 193 2.68 -6.12 -24.19
N THR A 194 3.70 -6.25 -25.03
CA THR A 194 3.90 -5.37 -26.19
C THR A 194 2.74 -5.50 -27.17
N GLU A 195 2.41 -6.74 -27.56
CA GLU A 195 1.27 -7.04 -28.44
C GLU A 195 -0.05 -6.50 -27.85
N PHE A 196 -0.26 -6.70 -26.53
CA PHE A 196 -1.44 -6.20 -25.84
C PHE A 196 -1.52 -4.66 -25.91
N VAL A 197 -0.42 -3.96 -25.64
CA VAL A 197 -0.37 -2.49 -25.68
C VAL A 197 -0.60 -1.97 -27.10
N ASP A 198 0.02 -2.60 -28.11
CA ASP A 198 -0.12 -2.19 -29.52
C ASP A 198 -1.56 -2.38 -30.01
N LYS A 199 -2.19 -3.50 -29.64
CA LYS A 199 -3.59 -3.75 -29.90
C LYS A 199 -4.47 -2.68 -29.24
N LYS A 200 -4.26 -2.41 -27.95
CA LYS A 200 -5.04 -1.38 -27.24
C LYS A 200 -4.81 0.00 -27.81
N LEU A 201 -3.57 0.34 -28.17
CA LEU A 201 -3.27 1.61 -28.83
C LEU A 201 -4.07 1.81 -30.12
N SER A 202 -4.22 0.75 -30.93
CA SER A 202 -5.04 0.79 -32.13
C SER A 202 -6.55 0.88 -31.87
N GLU A 203 -7.03 0.29 -30.75
CA GLU A 203 -8.44 0.28 -30.38
C GLU A 203 -8.92 1.57 -29.71
N VAL A 204 -8.13 2.15 -28.80
CA VAL A 204 -8.55 3.27 -27.94
C VAL A 204 -7.69 4.53 -28.07
N GLY A 205 -6.62 4.50 -28.86
CA GLY A 205 -5.65 5.58 -29.00
C GLY A 205 -4.72 5.75 -27.80
N GLU A 206 -3.80 6.71 -27.89
CA GLU A 206 -2.75 6.94 -26.87
C GLU A 206 -3.32 7.31 -25.49
N ASP A 207 -4.43 8.01 -25.44
CA ASP A 207 -5.06 8.54 -24.23
C ASP A 207 -6.24 7.70 -23.74
N GLY A 208 -6.60 6.64 -24.44
CA GLY A 208 -7.64 5.73 -24.02
C GLY A 208 -7.26 4.88 -22.81
N GLN A 209 -8.22 4.20 -22.22
CA GLN A 209 -8.00 3.33 -21.08
C GLN A 209 -7.31 2.03 -21.52
N LEU A 210 -6.11 1.75 -21.00
CA LEU A 210 -5.35 0.56 -21.35
C LEU A 210 -5.94 -0.71 -20.76
N VAL A 211 -6.31 -0.68 -19.46
CA VAL A 211 -6.81 -1.83 -18.71
C VAL A 211 -8.09 -1.44 -17.99
N LYS A 212 -9.14 -2.21 -18.17
CA LYS A 212 -10.40 -1.98 -17.43
C LYS A 212 -10.21 -2.28 -15.94
N PRO A 213 -10.74 -1.44 -15.04
CA PRO A 213 -10.72 -1.71 -13.61
C PRO A 213 -11.44 -3.02 -13.28
N CYS A 214 -10.89 -3.77 -12.34
CA CYS A 214 -11.52 -4.97 -11.85
C CYS A 214 -12.50 -4.69 -10.70
N ASP A 215 -13.42 -5.61 -10.48
CA ASP A 215 -14.39 -5.56 -9.38
C ASP A 215 -13.73 -5.40 -8.01
N SER A 216 -14.48 -4.85 -7.05
CA SER A 216 -14.01 -4.68 -5.67
C SER A 216 -13.60 -5.99 -5.01
N ASN A 217 -14.19 -7.11 -5.39
CA ASN A 217 -13.93 -8.44 -4.86
C ASN A 217 -12.78 -9.18 -5.56
N ALA A 218 -12.36 -8.75 -6.75
CA ALA A 218 -11.17 -9.29 -7.39
C ALA A 218 -9.91 -8.99 -6.56
N ASN A 219 -8.91 -9.87 -6.60
CA ASN A 219 -7.72 -9.77 -5.75
C ASN A 219 -6.42 -9.49 -6.55
N PRO A 220 -6.23 -8.27 -7.10
CA PRO A 220 -4.99 -7.90 -7.78
C PRO A 220 -3.76 -7.92 -6.83
N HIS A 221 -3.97 -7.85 -5.53
CA HIS A 221 -2.87 -7.96 -4.56
C HIS A 221 -2.26 -9.36 -4.50
N TYR A 222 -3.06 -10.39 -4.74
CA TYR A 222 -2.54 -11.75 -4.91
C TYR A 222 -1.66 -11.82 -6.16
N GLN A 223 -2.15 -11.36 -7.30
CA GLN A 223 -1.40 -11.33 -8.56
C GLN A 223 -0.09 -10.53 -8.43
N ARG A 224 -0.14 -9.42 -7.73
CA ARG A 224 1.05 -8.64 -7.42
C ARG A 224 2.05 -9.38 -6.52
N ALA A 225 1.59 -10.27 -5.65
CA ALA A 225 2.48 -11.12 -4.86
C ALA A 225 3.15 -12.19 -5.74
N GLU A 226 2.41 -12.79 -6.66
CA GLU A 226 2.98 -13.73 -7.64
C GLU A 226 4.00 -13.02 -8.56
N TYR A 227 3.67 -11.85 -9.09
CA TYR A 227 4.64 -11.00 -9.80
C TYR A 227 5.93 -10.78 -9.00
N ALA A 228 5.81 -10.46 -7.71
CA ALA A 228 6.98 -10.18 -6.89
C ALA A 228 7.87 -11.42 -6.69
N LYS A 229 7.27 -12.61 -6.56
CA LYS A 229 8.00 -13.88 -6.46
C LYS A 229 8.72 -14.20 -7.76
N GLU A 230 8.01 -14.08 -8.87
CA GLU A 230 8.55 -14.37 -10.19
C GLU A 230 9.68 -13.40 -10.56
N MET A 231 9.48 -12.11 -10.37
CA MET A 231 10.49 -11.10 -10.60
C MET A 231 11.73 -11.33 -9.73
N TYR A 232 11.55 -11.70 -8.46
CA TYR A 232 12.67 -12.05 -7.59
C TYR A 232 13.45 -13.25 -8.12
N ALA A 233 12.76 -14.31 -8.53
CA ALA A 233 13.38 -15.52 -9.08
C ALA A 233 14.18 -15.22 -10.36
N GLN A 234 13.62 -14.43 -11.26
CA GLN A 234 14.31 -14.02 -12.49
C GLN A 234 15.54 -13.16 -12.22
N MET A 235 15.48 -12.25 -11.23
CA MET A 235 16.66 -11.47 -10.83
C MET A 235 17.76 -12.34 -10.21
N VAL A 236 17.41 -13.34 -9.40
CA VAL A 236 18.36 -14.30 -8.85
C VAL A 236 19.02 -15.13 -9.97
N ASP A 237 18.24 -15.59 -10.93
CA ASP A 237 18.78 -16.33 -12.09
C ASP A 237 19.74 -15.46 -12.91
N HIS A 238 19.38 -14.25 -13.24
CA HIS A 238 20.24 -13.29 -13.92
C HIS A 238 21.55 -13.07 -13.16
N GLN A 239 21.49 -12.86 -11.86
CA GLN A 239 22.68 -12.68 -11.02
C GLN A 239 23.56 -13.94 -11.03
N SER A 240 22.98 -15.14 -10.99
CA SER A 240 23.72 -16.41 -11.00
C SER A 240 24.47 -16.65 -12.32
N ARG A 241 23.97 -16.08 -13.43
CA ARG A 241 24.61 -16.12 -14.75
C ARG A 241 25.64 -14.99 -14.94
N GLY A 242 25.95 -14.24 -13.90
CA GLY A 242 26.89 -13.11 -13.97
C GLY A 242 26.33 -11.90 -14.74
N MET A 243 25.04 -11.90 -15.03
CA MET A 243 24.39 -10.73 -15.65
C MET A 243 24.12 -9.66 -14.61
N ASP A 244 24.22 -8.42 -15.02
CA ASP A 244 23.79 -7.31 -14.16
C ASP A 244 22.29 -7.46 -13.87
N ILE A 245 21.91 -7.60 -12.61
CA ILE A 245 20.51 -7.66 -12.19
C ILE A 245 19.74 -6.40 -12.57
N TYR A 246 20.45 -5.34 -12.91
CA TYR A 246 19.91 -4.08 -13.40
C TYR A 246 19.90 -3.99 -14.93
N ALA A 247 20.51 -4.96 -15.64
CA ALA A 247 20.55 -4.98 -17.09
C ALA A 247 19.12 -4.95 -17.67
N GLY A 248 18.86 -4.04 -18.58
CA GLY A 248 17.53 -3.79 -19.14
C GLY A 248 16.57 -3.00 -18.24
N TYR A 249 16.96 -2.69 -17.01
CA TYR A 249 16.16 -1.86 -16.11
C TYR A 249 16.71 -0.45 -15.93
N ARG A 250 17.71 -0.05 -16.67
CA ARG A 250 18.50 1.17 -16.46
C ARG A 250 18.56 1.54 -14.97
N SER A 251 19.70 1.86 -14.45
CA SER A 251 20.02 2.19 -13.05
C SER A 251 19.13 3.27 -12.38
N THR A 252 18.16 3.84 -13.12
CA THR A 252 17.15 4.78 -12.65
C THR A 252 16.26 4.23 -11.54
N PHE A 253 16.25 2.90 -11.33
CA PHE A 253 15.37 2.27 -10.35
C PHE A 253 16.02 2.05 -9.00
N LEU A 254 17.33 1.96 -8.93
CA LEU A 254 18.02 1.81 -7.67
C LEU A 254 19.37 2.53 -7.72
N ASP A 255 19.40 3.76 -7.28
CA ASP A 255 20.63 4.44 -6.88
C ASP A 255 20.98 4.11 -5.42
N GLU A 256 22.18 4.46 -5.00
CA GLU A 256 22.67 4.20 -3.63
C GLU A 256 21.74 4.81 -2.56
N ARG A 257 21.18 5.97 -2.82
CA ARG A 257 20.24 6.64 -1.89
C ARG A 257 18.97 5.81 -1.68
N HIS A 258 18.40 5.25 -2.76
CA HIS A 258 17.21 4.39 -2.67
C HIS A 258 17.53 3.08 -1.96
N TYR A 259 18.70 2.50 -2.23
CA TYR A 259 19.17 1.32 -1.53
C TYR A 259 19.34 1.59 -0.02
N GLN A 260 20.03 2.66 0.37
CA GLN A 260 20.19 3.04 1.77
C GLN A 260 18.85 3.28 2.48
N ASN A 261 17.89 3.90 1.80
CA ASN A 261 16.54 4.04 2.35
C ASN A 261 15.82 2.69 2.54
N ALA A 262 16.01 1.77 1.61
CA ALA A 262 15.39 0.44 1.68
C ALA A 262 15.94 -0.40 2.83
N ILE A 263 17.25 -0.31 3.12
CA ILE A 263 17.94 -1.04 4.20
C ILE A 263 18.02 -0.26 5.52
N ARG A 264 17.20 0.76 5.69
CA ARG A 264 17.25 1.68 6.85
C ARG A 264 17.29 0.96 8.20
N HIS A 265 16.57 -0.15 8.34
CA HIS A 265 16.61 -0.95 9.56
C HIS A 265 17.87 -1.83 9.56
N PRO A 266 18.68 -1.88 10.66
CA PRO A 266 19.94 -2.62 10.72
C PRO A 266 19.87 -4.08 10.27
N ARG A 267 18.74 -4.76 10.50
CA ARG A 267 18.48 -6.14 10.06
C ARG A 267 18.66 -6.34 8.55
N TYR A 268 18.36 -5.32 7.74
CA TYR A 268 18.38 -5.43 6.27
C TYR A 268 19.70 -4.94 5.65
N ARG A 269 20.73 -4.62 6.45
CA ARG A 269 22.06 -4.25 5.97
C ARG A 269 22.91 -5.45 5.56
N SER A 270 22.55 -6.66 6.01
CA SER A 270 23.21 -7.90 5.60
C SER A 270 22.88 -8.21 4.14
N GLN A 271 23.80 -8.88 3.43
CA GLN A 271 23.59 -9.32 2.06
C GLN A 271 22.35 -10.24 1.94
N PHE A 272 22.14 -11.10 2.93
CA PHE A 272 20.98 -11.98 2.99
C PHE A 272 20.19 -11.79 4.28
N VAL A 273 18.87 -11.78 4.16
CA VAL A 273 17.93 -11.81 5.28
C VAL A 273 16.88 -12.87 5.02
N ARG A 274 16.79 -13.87 5.91
CA ARG A 274 15.87 -15.00 5.77
C ARG A 274 16.01 -15.75 4.42
N GLY A 275 17.23 -15.84 3.90
CA GLY A 275 17.51 -16.47 2.61
C GLY A 275 17.23 -15.61 1.37
N TYR A 276 16.79 -14.38 1.55
CA TYR A 276 16.56 -13.45 0.43
C TYR A 276 17.71 -12.45 0.29
N ASP A 277 18.19 -12.25 -0.93
CA ASP A 277 19.16 -11.21 -1.26
C ASP A 277 18.55 -9.82 -1.03
N THR A 278 19.20 -9.03 -0.19
CA THR A 278 18.65 -7.72 0.23
C THR A 278 18.72 -6.68 -0.89
N ARG A 279 19.68 -6.80 -1.80
CA ARG A 279 19.82 -5.87 -2.92
C ARG A 279 18.73 -6.09 -3.96
N ILE A 280 18.45 -7.35 -4.30
CA ILE A 280 17.30 -7.70 -5.14
C ILE A 280 15.99 -7.26 -4.47
N CYS A 281 15.83 -7.54 -3.18
CA CYS A 281 14.65 -7.10 -2.43
C CYS A 281 14.50 -5.57 -2.38
N ALA A 282 15.61 -4.81 -2.34
CA ALA A 282 15.57 -3.35 -2.35
C ALA A 282 15.07 -2.83 -3.70
N GLN A 283 15.57 -3.38 -4.80
CA GLN A 283 15.12 -3.04 -6.14
C GLN A 283 13.65 -3.40 -6.35
N LEU A 284 13.26 -4.61 -5.97
CA LEU A 284 11.88 -5.05 -6.05
C LEU A 284 10.96 -4.18 -5.16
N SER A 285 11.43 -3.75 -3.98
CA SER A 285 10.70 -2.83 -3.12
C SER A 285 10.43 -1.49 -3.80
N GLN A 286 11.38 -0.99 -4.54
CA GLN A 286 11.22 0.26 -5.30
C GLN A 286 10.25 0.07 -6.47
N GLN A 287 10.41 -0.99 -7.25
CA GLN A 287 9.49 -1.34 -8.35
C GLN A 287 8.04 -1.48 -7.87
N LEU A 288 7.86 -2.04 -6.67
CA LEU A 288 6.56 -2.13 -6.02
C LEU A 288 6.14 -0.84 -5.29
N GLY A 289 6.91 0.25 -5.34
CA GLY A 289 6.60 1.52 -4.70
C GLY A 289 6.61 1.50 -3.18
N HIS A 290 7.44 0.66 -2.55
CA HIS A 290 7.46 0.50 -1.09
C HIS A 290 8.65 1.14 -0.38
N ASN A 291 9.78 1.32 -0.98
CA ASN A 291 11.01 1.85 -0.37
C ASN A 291 11.41 1.18 0.98
N ARG A 292 10.99 -0.07 1.23
CA ARG A 292 11.32 -0.85 2.44
C ARG A 292 11.38 -2.35 2.12
N ILE A 293 12.55 -2.95 2.33
CA ILE A 293 12.79 -4.39 2.13
C ILE A 293 11.84 -5.25 2.98
N SER A 294 11.59 -4.83 4.23
CA SER A 294 10.69 -5.56 5.14
C SER A 294 9.31 -5.83 4.54
N VAL A 295 8.78 -4.92 3.74
CA VAL A 295 7.48 -5.10 3.09
C VAL A 295 7.55 -6.19 2.01
N VAL A 296 8.64 -6.19 1.23
CA VAL A 296 8.84 -7.21 0.19
C VAL A 296 8.94 -8.60 0.81
N ILE A 297 9.86 -8.79 1.75
CA ILE A 297 10.09 -10.09 2.37
C ILE A 297 8.83 -10.58 3.11
N ASN A 298 8.23 -9.74 3.96
CA ASN A 298 7.14 -10.18 4.84
C ASN A 298 5.78 -10.27 4.15
N SER A 299 5.53 -9.44 3.11
CA SER A 299 4.20 -9.34 2.50
C SER A 299 4.08 -9.99 1.12
N TYR A 300 5.20 -10.29 0.47
CA TYR A 300 5.21 -10.82 -0.89
C TYR A 300 6.00 -12.12 -1.02
N LEU A 301 7.24 -12.19 -0.54
CA LEU A 301 8.13 -13.34 -0.78
C LEU A 301 7.99 -14.45 0.25
N ARG A 302 7.76 -14.12 1.52
CA ARG A 302 7.67 -15.13 2.59
C ARG A 302 6.46 -16.05 2.37
N LYS A 303 6.72 -17.37 2.40
CA LYS A 303 5.70 -18.43 2.44
C LYS A 303 4.95 -18.44 3.77
#